data_2846332c030450052d1addd9c420e1b6
#
_entry.id   2846332c030450052d1addd9c420e1b6
#
_cell.length_a   1.000
_cell.length_b   1.000
_cell.length_c   1.000
_cell.angle_alpha   90.00
_cell.angle_beta   90.00
_cell.angle_gamma   90.00
#
_symmetry.space_group_name_H-M   'P 1'
#
loop_
_entity.id
_entity.type
_entity.pdbx_description
1 polymer ?
#
loop_
_entity_poly.entity_id
_entity_poly.type
_entity_poly.pdbx_seq_one_letter_code
_entity_poly.pdbx_strand_id
1 'polypeptide(L)'
;VQIARSYLIPKELDANGLSGRCVEFPDDAVSHVIRHYTRESGVRNLQREIASVLRMIASRVAKGCEDVFTIDDRLVEEALGPVRFLPEIKQRMGIPGVATGLAWTPYGGEILFVESVLVEGKEEMILTGQMGDVMKESARIALSIVKSMGHTIEKDHGIHIHVPAGAIPKDGPSAGVTIVTSLVSLFTGKPVREDLAMTGEITLRGVVLPVGGIKEKVLAARRAGISTIVLPKM
;
A
#
# COMPACT_ATOMS: atom_id res chain seq x y z
N VAL A 1 9.06 14.67 -3.94
CA VAL A 1 10.40 15.16 -3.61
C VAL A 1 10.66 16.50 -4.27
N GLN A 2 10.57 16.65 -5.61
CA GLN A 2 10.93 17.90 -6.31
C GLN A 2 10.19 19.15 -5.79
N ILE A 3 8.87 19.06 -5.59
CA ILE A 3 8.09 20.18 -5.01
C ILE A 3 8.56 20.52 -3.60
N ALA A 4 8.88 19.52 -2.78
CA ALA A 4 9.41 19.76 -1.44
C ALA A 4 10.73 20.50 -1.49
N ARG A 5 11.66 20.04 -2.31
CA ARG A 5 13.00 20.63 -2.47
C ARG A 5 12.95 22.07 -3.02
N SER A 6 12.14 22.28 -4.07
CA SER A 6 12.14 23.58 -4.77
C SER A 6 11.30 24.65 -4.07
N TYR A 7 10.31 24.27 -3.29
CA TYR A 7 9.33 25.23 -2.76
C TYR A 7 9.06 25.07 -1.25
N LEU A 8 8.81 23.84 -0.75
CA LEU A 8 8.35 23.70 0.62
C LEU A 8 9.48 23.90 1.62
N ILE A 9 10.63 23.25 1.41
CA ILE A 9 11.77 23.34 2.32
C ILE A 9 12.30 24.77 2.40
N PRO A 10 12.59 25.48 1.29
CA PRO A 10 13.02 26.88 1.36
C PRO A 10 12.04 27.77 2.09
N LYS A 11 10.74 27.64 1.81
CA LYS A 11 9.68 28.39 2.47
C LYS A 11 9.64 28.14 3.98
N GLU A 12 9.75 26.88 4.39
CA GLU A 12 9.67 26.54 5.82
C GLU A 12 10.97 26.84 6.57
N LEU A 13 12.13 26.83 5.91
CA LEU A 13 13.39 27.34 6.48
C LEU A 13 13.26 28.84 6.81
N ASP A 14 12.73 29.62 5.87
CA ASP A 14 12.52 31.06 6.07
C ASP A 14 11.50 31.32 7.18
N ALA A 15 10.34 30.64 7.15
CA ALA A 15 9.28 30.79 8.14
C ALA A 15 9.72 30.42 9.57
N ASN A 16 10.72 29.57 9.73
CA ASN A 16 11.24 29.14 11.04
C ASN A 16 12.56 29.84 11.43
N GLY A 17 12.99 30.90 10.69
CA GLY A 17 14.19 31.66 11.00
C GLY A 17 15.48 30.88 10.81
N LEU A 18 15.49 29.87 9.97
CA LEU A 18 16.64 29.03 9.65
C LEU A 18 17.34 29.42 8.35
N SER A 19 16.87 30.48 7.67
CA SER A 19 17.52 31.03 6.47
C SER A 19 18.96 31.44 6.78
N GLY A 20 19.91 30.94 5.96
CA GLY A 20 21.33 31.16 6.17
C GLY A 20 21.99 30.26 7.23
N ARG A 21 21.27 29.33 7.84
CA ARG A 21 21.83 28.26 8.67
C ARG A 21 22.17 27.05 7.84
N CYS A 22 23.15 26.26 8.29
CA CYS A 22 23.54 25.02 7.62
C CYS A 22 22.55 23.90 8.01
N VAL A 23 21.37 23.92 7.38
CA VAL A 23 20.36 22.85 7.52
C VAL A 23 20.17 22.19 6.16
N GLU A 24 20.54 20.92 6.07
CA GLU A 24 20.35 20.09 4.89
C GLU A 24 19.16 19.16 5.08
N PHE A 25 18.25 19.15 4.12
CA PHE A 25 17.12 18.22 4.06
C PHE A 25 17.26 17.35 2.81
N PRO A 26 17.97 16.21 2.90
CA PRO A 26 18.26 15.33 1.76
C PRO A 26 16.98 14.73 1.16
N ASP A 27 17.04 14.36 -0.11
CA ASP A 27 15.93 13.74 -0.85
C ASP A 27 15.45 12.42 -0.21
N ASP A 28 16.36 11.68 0.43
CA ASP A 28 16.01 10.44 1.16
C ASP A 28 15.17 10.74 2.39
N ALA A 29 15.51 11.75 3.18
CA ALA A 29 14.72 12.19 4.32
C ALA A 29 13.33 12.71 3.90
N VAL A 30 13.26 13.48 2.79
CA VAL A 30 11.97 13.89 2.19
C VAL A 30 11.15 12.66 1.80
N SER A 31 11.79 11.67 1.17
CA SER A 31 11.15 10.43 0.75
C SER A 31 10.67 9.62 1.97
N HIS A 32 11.42 9.62 3.06
CA HIS A 32 11.06 9.01 4.32
C HIS A 32 9.80 9.67 4.92
N VAL A 33 9.76 11.01 4.99
CA VAL A 33 8.56 11.74 5.43
C VAL A 33 7.35 11.42 4.57
N ILE A 34 7.51 11.43 3.23
CA ILE A 34 6.40 11.10 2.31
C ILE A 34 5.87 9.70 2.56
N ARG A 35 6.72 8.70 2.68
CA ARG A 35 6.33 7.29 2.79
C ARG A 35 5.72 6.95 4.14
N HIS A 36 6.22 7.55 5.21
CA HIS A 36 5.95 7.11 6.57
C HIS A 36 5.05 8.06 7.37
N TYR A 37 4.87 9.30 6.93
CA TYR A 37 4.12 10.31 7.69
C TYR A 37 2.99 10.97 6.90
N THR A 38 2.91 10.77 5.56
CA THR A 38 1.86 11.39 4.76
C THR A 38 1.08 10.38 3.92
N ARG A 39 -0.25 10.62 3.81
CA ARG A 39 -1.15 9.98 2.84
C ARG A 39 -2.10 11.03 2.30
N GLU A 40 -1.74 11.64 1.19
CA GLU A 40 -2.51 12.73 0.58
C GLU A 40 -2.30 12.81 -0.94
N SER A 41 -3.28 13.38 -1.64
CA SER A 41 -3.17 13.68 -3.07
C SER A 41 -2.42 14.98 -3.37
N GLY A 42 -2.26 15.83 -2.37
CA GLY A 42 -1.56 17.11 -2.45
C GLY A 42 -0.22 17.11 -1.73
N VAL A 43 0.16 18.28 -1.19
CA VAL A 43 1.42 18.47 -0.45
C VAL A 43 1.23 19.22 0.87
N ARG A 44 -0.01 19.41 1.34
CA ARG A 44 -0.29 20.19 2.55
C ARG A 44 0.21 19.51 3.82
N ASN A 45 -0.04 18.20 3.95
CA ASN A 45 0.45 17.44 5.10
C ASN A 45 1.97 17.33 5.03
N LEU A 46 2.55 17.09 3.84
CA LEU A 46 3.99 17.08 3.65
C LEU A 46 4.62 18.40 4.11
N GLN A 47 4.05 19.54 3.73
CA GLN A 47 4.50 20.86 4.20
C GLN A 47 4.44 20.94 5.72
N ARG A 48 3.35 20.50 6.36
CA ARG A 48 3.18 20.53 7.83
C ARG A 48 4.21 19.65 8.55
N GLU A 49 4.48 18.46 8.02
CA GLU A 49 5.48 17.56 8.62
C GLU A 49 6.90 18.13 8.45
N ILE A 50 7.26 18.66 7.27
CA ILE A 50 8.51 19.38 7.05
C ILE A 50 8.64 20.55 8.03
N ALA A 51 7.59 21.37 8.19
CA ALA A 51 7.57 22.49 9.14
C ALA A 51 7.77 22.01 10.58
N SER A 52 7.22 20.83 10.96
CA SER A 52 7.40 20.28 12.31
C SER A 52 8.85 19.86 12.56
N VAL A 53 9.49 19.22 11.60
CA VAL A 53 10.92 18.88 11.68
C VAL A 53 11.76 20.15 11.82
N LEU A 54 11.54 21.16 10.99
CA LEU A 54 12.30 22.40 11.01
C LEU A 54 12.07 23.23 12.28
N ARG A 55 10.85 23.22 12.86
CA ARG A 55 10.58 23.84 14.17
C ARG A 55 11.38 23.20 15.30
N MET A 56 11.54 21.87 15.28
CA MET A 56 12.39 21.19 16.27
C MET A 56 13.85 21.68 16.14
N ILE A 57 14.37 21.77 14.91
CA ILE A 57 15.73 22.30 14.65
C ILE A 57 15.83 23.76 15.11
N ALA A 58 14.86 24.61 14.78
CA ALA A 58 14.85 26.02 15.21
C ALA A 58 14.88 26.14 16.74
N SER A 59 14.16 25.27 17.47
CA SER A 59 14.21 25.20 18.93
C SER A 59 15.61 24.85 19.45
N ARG A 60 16.34 23.94 18.80
CA ARG A 60 17.71 23.57 19.18
C ARG A 60 18.67 24.73 18.93
N VAL A 61 18.56 25.40 17.78
CA VAL A 61 19.35 26.58 17.44
C VAL A 61 19.11 27.71 18.45
N ALA A 62 17.86 27.97 18.84
CA ALA A 62 17.51 28.96 19.85
C ALA A 62 18.08 28.66 21.23
N LYS A 63 18.37 27.39 21.55
CA LYS A 63 19.03 26.96 22.78
C LYS A 63 20.56 27.01 22.69
N GLY A 64 21.14 27.57 21.63
CA GLY A 64 22.56 27.74 21.46
C GLY A 64 23.29 26.62 20.72
N CYS A 65 22.57 25.74 20.05
CA CYS A 65 23.19 24.73 19.20
C CYS A 65 23.60 25.37 17.87
N GLU A 66 24.90 25.37 17.57
CA GLU A 66 25.47 25.95 16.33
C GLU A 66 25.83 24.88 15.28
N ASP A 67 25.38 23.64 15.47
CA ASP A 67 25.72 22.51 14.61
C ASP A 67 25.15 22.65 13.20
N VAL A 68 25.83 22.02 12.25
CA VAL A 68 25.26 21.73 10.93
C VAL A 68 24.25 20.59 11.08
N PHE A 69 23.01 20.84 10.69
CA PHE A 69 21.95 19.82 10.78
C PHE A 69 21.74 19.16 9.42
N THR A 70 22.10 17.90 9.30
CA THR A 70 21.68 17.03 8.18
C THR A 70 20.49 16.19 8.67
N ILE A 71 19.32 16.40 8.10
CA ILE A 71 18.10 15.70 8.47
C ILE A 71 18.19 14.26 7.96
N ASP A 72 18.19 13.32 8.88
CA ASP A 72 18.14 11.88 8.64
C ASP A 72 16.82 11.30 9.15
N ASP A 73 16.61 10.00 8.94
CA ASP A 73 15.41 9.28 9.38
C ASP A 73 15.22 9.39 10.89
N ARG A 74 16.31 9.37 11.67
CA ARG A 74 16.28 9.46 13.13
C ARG A 74 15.78 10.83 13.60
N LEU A 75 16.26 11.92 12.99
CA LEU A 75 15.79 13.28 13.29
C LEU A 75 14.32 13.47 12.87
N VAL A 76 13.91 12.85 11.77
CA VAL A 76 12.50 12.84 11.37
C VAL A 76 11.65 12.13 12.42
N GLU A 77 12.06 10.95 12.88
CA GLU A 77 11.32 10.20 13.90
C GLU A 77 11.30 10.92 15.25
N GLU A 78 12.37 11.59 15.61
CA GLU A 78 12.42 12.41 16.82
C GLU A 78 11.41 13.58 16.77
N ALA A 79 11.29 14.21 15.60
CA ALA A 79 10.40 15.37 15.41
C ALA A 79 8.93 14.99 15.25
N LEU A 80 8.65 13.88 14.58
CA LEU A 80 7.30 13.49 14.16
C LEU A 80 6.72 12.32 14.97
N GLY A 81 7.53 11.72 15.83
CA GLY A 81 7.19 10.50 16.56
C GLY A 81 7.38 9.23 15.73
N PRO A 82 6.94 8.09 16.23
CA PRO A 82 7.11 6.81 15.56
C PRO A 82 6.43 6.79 14.19
N VAL A 83 7.00 6.01 13.27
CA VAL A 83 6.47 5.81 11.91
C VAL A 83 4.98 5.49 11.94
N ARG A 84 4.17 6.29 11.23
CA ARG A 84 2.71 6.14 11.18
C ARG A 84 2.24 5.13 10.13
N PHE A 85 2.99 5.01 9.03
CA PHE A 85 2.66 4.14 7.90
C PHE A 85 3.81 3.19 7.63
N LEU A 86 3.71 1.96 8.14
CA LEU A 86 4.67 0.90 7.85
C LEU A 86 4.37 0.29 6.46
N PRO A 87 5.40 0.03 5.65
CA PRO A 87 5.22 -0.82 4.47
C PRO A 87 4.97 -2.25 4.93
N GLU A 88 3.71 -2.69 4.88
CA GLU A 88 3.26 -4.03 5.32
C GLU A 88 3.79 -5.18 4.45
N ILE A 89 4.58 -4.88 3.42
CA ILE A 89 4.90 -5.78 2.31
C ILE A 89 5.72 -6.98 2.76
N LYS A 90 6.70 -6.81 3.65
CA LYS A 90 7.64 -7.89 4.00
C LYS A 90 7.10 -8.95 4.97
N GLN A 91 6.04 -8.67 5.72
CA GLN A 91 5.53 -9.60 6.75
C GLN A 91 4.49 -10.61 6.23
N ARG A 92 3.98 -10.42 5.01
CA ARG A 92 2.86 -11.19 4.45
C ARG A 92 3.24 -12.04 3.24
N MET A 93 4.49 -12.00 2.82
CA MET A 93 4.96 -12.69 1.63
C MET A 93 5.40 -14.12 1.93
N GLY A 94 5.32 -14.99 0.91
CA GLY A 94 5.75 -16.39 1.04
C GLY A 94 4.78 -17.32 1.77
N ILE A 95 3.56 -16.86 2.07
CA ILE A 95 2.52 -17.66 2.73
C ILE A 95 1.50 -18.10 1.68
N PRO A 96 1.16 -19.41 1.57
CA PRO A 96 0.07 -19.86 0.72
C PRO A 96 -1.25 -19.17 1.10
N GLY A 97 -2.05 -18.82 0.10
CA GLY A 97 -3.28 -18.07 0.31
C GLY A 97 -3.13 -16.56 0.36
N VAL A 98 -1.91 -16.02 0.21
CA VAL A 98 -1.68 -14.58 0.14
C VAL A 98 -1.27 -14.16 -1.27
N ALA A 99 -1.93 -13.15 -1.81
CA ALA A 99 -1.59 -12.57 -3.12
C ALA A 99 -1.58 -11.04 -3.06
N THR A 100 -0.68 -10.44 -3.84
CA THR A 100 -0.54 -8.99 -3.92
C THR A 100 -1.29 -8.43 -5.11
N GLY A 101 -2.22 -7.55 -4.85
CA GLY A 101 -2.97 -6.80 -5.84
C GLY A 101 -2.58 -5.34 -5.89
N LEU A 102 -3.16 -4.63 -6.86
CA LEU A 102 -2.98 -3.21 -7.07
C LEU A 102 -4.32 -2.50 -7.08
N ALA A 103 -4.48 -1.51 -6.24
CA ALA A 103 -5.66 -0.65 -6.16
C ALA A 103 -5.35 0.75 -6.68
N TRP A 104 -6.42 1.43 -7.14
CA TRP A 104 -6.40 2.86 -7.40
C TRP A 104 -7.31 3.57 -6.40
N THR A 105 -6.82 4.65 -5.83
CA THR A 105 -7.55 5.51 -4.89
C THR A 105 -7.46 6.96 -5.34
N PRO A 106 -8.29 7.88 -4.80
CA PRO A 106 -8.14 9.32 -5.06
C PRO A 106 -6.75 9.87 -4.70
N TYR A 107 -6.00 9.15 -3.89
CA TYR A 107 -4.64 9.53 -3.45
C TYR A 107 -3.54 8.89 -4.33
N GLY A 108 -3.91 8.10 -5.33
CA GLY A 108 -3.00 7.42 -6.25
C GLY A 108 -3.13 5.90 -6.18
N GLY A 109 -2.13 5.21 -6.73
CA GLY A 109 -2.08 3.74 -6.65
C GLY A 109 -1.59 3.26 -5.28
N GLU A 110 -2.13 2.15 -4.82
CA GLU A 110 -1.77 1.46 -3.58
C GLU A 110 -1.59 -0.04 -3.79
N ILE A 111 -0.79 -0.66 -2.92
CA ILE A 111 -0.68 -2.11 -2.81
C ILE A 111 -1.86 -2.63 -2.01
N LEU A 112 -2.43 -3.73 -2.46
CA LEU A 112 -3.53 -4.43 -1.84
C LEU A 112 -3.13 -5.88 -1.57
N PHE A 113 -3.30 -6.35 -0.35
CA PHE A 113 -3.16 -7.78 -0.05
C PHE A 113 -4.53 -8.45 -0.04
N VAL A 114 -4.56 -9.67 -0.56
CA VAL A 114 -5.69 -10.57 -0.42
C VAL A 114 -5.19 -11.80 0.32
N GLU A 115 -5.78 -12.08 1.45
CA GLU A 115 -5.46 -13.22 2.29
C GLU A 115 -6.65 -14.18 2.30
N SER A 116 -6.40 -15.43 2.00
CA SER A 116 -7.42 -16.49 1.99
C SER A 116 -6.98 -17.63 2.88
N VAL A 117 -7.87 -18.11 3.73
CA VAL A 117 -7.63 -19.26 4.61
C VAL A 117 -8.85 -20.19 4.60
N LEU A 118 -8.61 -21.49 4.82
CA LEU A 118 -9.67 -22.43 5.15
C LEU A 118 -10.03 -22.27 6.63
N VAL A 119 -11.30 -22.28 6.92
CA VAL A 119 -11.83 -22.20 8.29
C VAL A 119 -12.84 -23.33 8.52
N GLU A 120 -12.84 -23.91 9.70
CA GLU A 120 -13.89 -24.84 10.09
C GLU A 120 -15.22 -24.09 10.26
N GLY A 121 -16.29 -24.64 9.74
CA GLY A 121 -17.64 -24.08 9.86
C GLY A 121 -18.52 -24.38 8.65
N LYS A 122 -19.79 -24.05 8.78
CA LYS A 122 -20.80 -24.27 7.73
C LYS A 122 -20.96 -23.12 6.74
N GLU A 123 -20.35 -22.00 7.02
CA GLU A 123 -20.42 -20.83 6.14
C GLU A 123 -19.44 -20.99 4.99
N GLU A 124 -19.94 -21.09 3.77
CA GLU A 124 -19.13 -21.36 2.59
C GLU A 124 -18.06 -20.28 2.34
N MET A 125 -18.39 -19.00 2.59
CA MET A 125 -17.48 -17.88 2.33
C MET A 125 -17.70 -16.73 3.29
N ILE A 126 -16.66 -16.39 4.05
CA ILE A 126 -16.59 -15.22 4.92
C ILE A 126 -15.77 -14.15 4.23
N LEU A 127 -16.28 -12.91 4.15
CA LEU A 127 -15.62 -11.78 3.51
C LEU A 127 -15.42 -10.65 4.53
N THR A 128 -14.17 -10.21 4.72
CA THR A 128 -13.83 -9.13 5.64
C THR A 128 -12.85 -8.13 5.02
N GLY A 129 -12.70 -6.95 5.63
CA GLY A 129 -11.80 -5.90 5.15
C GLY A 129 -12.53 -4.74 4.48
N GLN A 130 -13.82 -4.51 4.82
CA GLN A 130 -14.67 -3.45 4.25
C GLN A 130 -14.75 -3.48 2.73
N MET A 131 -14.93 -4.68 2.18
CA MET A 131 -15.17 -4.87 0.76
C MET A 131 -16.56 -4.35 0.38
N GLY A 132 -16.63 -3.50 -0.64
CA GLY A 132 -17.88 -3.10 -1.26
C GLY A 132 -18.54 -4.23 -2.07
N ASP A 133 -19.72 -3.98 -2.58
CA ASP A 133 -20.54 -5.05 -3.19
C ASP A 133 -19.95 -5.59 -4.49
N VAL A 134 -19.30 -4.74 -5.30
CA VAL A 134 -18.63 -5.19 -6.53
C VAL A 134 -17.44 -6.09 -6.21
N MET A 135 -16.67 -5.77 -5.16
CA MET A 135 -15.56 -6.60 -4.75
C MET A 135 -16.01 -7.93 -4.13
N LYS A 136 -17.11 -7.94 -3.38
CA LYS A 136 -17.74 -9.18 -2.88
C LYS A 136 -18.25 -10.07 -4.02
N GLU A 137 -18.82 -9.48 -5.08
CA GLU A 137 -19.20 -10.20 -6.29
C GLU A 137 -17.97 -10.82 -6.96
N SER A 138 -16.90 -10.07 -7.12
CA SER A 138 -15.62 -10.58 -7.64
C SER A 138 -15.08 -11.76 -6.83
N ALA A 139 -15.23 -11.75 -5.51
CA ALA A 139 -14.83 -12.87 -4.66
C ALA A 139 -15.67 -14.12 -4.92
N ARG A 140 -16.99 -13.98 -5.14
CA ARG A 140 -17.88 -15.11 -5.49
C ARG A 140 -17.54 -15.68 -6.86
N ILE A 141 -17.27 -14.82 -7.85
CA ILE A 141 -16.80 -15.23 -9.17
C ILE A 141 -15.49 -16.00 -9.07
N ALA A 142 -14.53 -15.47 -8.31
CA ALA A 142 -13.23 -16.10 -8.09
C ALA A 142 -13.37 -17.51 -7.48
N LEU A 143 -14.21 -17.67 -6.46
CA LEU A 143 -14.47 -18.98 -5.86
C LEU A 143 -15.10 -19.94 -6.86
N SER A 144 -16.05 -19.49 -7.68
CA SER A 144 -16.68 -20.31 -8.72
C SER A 144 -15.68 -20.80 -9.76
N ILE A 145 -14.73 -19.95 -10.16
CA ILE A 145 -13.64 -20.30 -11.08
C ILE A 145 -12.76 -21.40 -10.45
N VAL A 146 -12.33 -21.19 -9.22
CA VAL A 146 -11.44 -22.13 -8.50
C VAL A 146 -12.11 -23.49 -8.32
N LYS A 147 -13.40 -23.51 -7.99
CA LYS A 147 -14.20 -24.75 -7.98
C LYS A 147 -14.26 -25.42 -9.35
N SER A 148 -14.41 -24.66 -10.43
CA SER A 148 -14.43 -25.19 -11.81
C SER A 148 -13.08 -25.77 -12.24
N MET A 149 -11.99 -25.39 -11.60
CA MET A 149 -10.66 -25.97 -11.78
C MET A 149 -10.46 -27.29 -11.03
N GLY A 150 -11.49 -27.77 -10.32
CA GLY A 150 -11.47 -29.04 -9.59
C GLY A 150 -11.06 -28.92 -8.11
N HIS A 151 -10.85 -27.72 -7.59
CA HIS A 151 -10.63 -27.52 -6.15
C HIS A 151 -11.95 -27.59 -5.38
N THR A 152 -12.00 -28.43 -4.35
CA THR A 152 -13.20 -28.63 -3.52
C THR A 152 -12.94 -28.18 -2.09
N ILE A 153 -13.99 -27.66 -1.46
CA ILE A 153 -14.00 -27.36 -0.04
C ILE A 153 -14.67 -28.56 0.66
N GLU A 154 -14.05 -29.07 1.72
CA GLU A 154 -14.63 -30.15 2.54
C GLU A 154 -15.93 -29.67 3.18
N LYS A 155 -16.84 -30.64 3.48
CA LYS A 155 -18.22 -30.35 3.91
C LYS A 155 -18.32 -29.44 5.15
N ASP A 156 -17.36 -29.54 6.05
CA ASP A 156 -17.34 -28.79 7.31
C ASP A 156 -16.33 -27.62 7.32
N HIS A 157 -15.90 -27.18 6.11
CA HIS A 157 -15.02 -26.06 5.96
C HIS A 157 -15.63 -24.97 5.09
N GLY A 158 -15.21 -23.76 5.35
CA GLY A 158 -15.47 -22.58 4.52
C GLY A 158 -14.17 -21.88 4.14
N ILE A 159 -14.29 -20.83 3.37
CA ILE A 159 -13.17 -19.96 3.00
C ILE A 159 -13.39 -18.59 3.63
N HIS A 160 -12.39 -18.09 4.33
CA HIS A 160 -12.35 -16.72 4.77
C HIS A 160 -11.39 -15.93 3.86
N ILE A 161 -11.90 -14.91 3.18
CA ILE A 161 -11.13 -13.97 2.37
C ILE A 161 -11.10 -12.64 3.10
N HIS A 162 -9.90 -12.17 3.40
CA HIS A 162 -9.67 -10.91 4.08
C HIS A 162 -8.84 -9.97 3.21
N VAL A 163 -9.25 -8.70 3.17
CA VAL A 163 -8.47 -7.63 2.52
C VAL A 163 -8.07 -6.63 3.60
N PRO A 164 -6.83 -6.68 4.09
CA PRO A 164 -6.34 -5.84 5.18
C PRO A 164 -6.51 -4.33 4.94
N ALA A 165 -6.22 -3.52 5.99
CA ALA A 165 -6.47 -2.08 6.06
C ALA A 165 -7.99 -1.75 6.07
N GLY A 166 -8.72 -2.36 7.01
CA GLY A 166 -10.17 -2.20 7.16
C GLY A 166 -10.67 -0.79 7.47
N ALA A 167 -9.79 0.16 7.77
CA ALA A 167 -10.16 1.57 7.93
C ALA A 167 -10.49 2.28 6.59
N ILE A 168 -10.13 1.67 5.46
CA ILE A 168 -10.34 2.23 4.12
C ILE A 168 -11.30 1.32 3.36
N PRO A 169 -12.51 1.80 3.01
CA PRO A 169 -13.43 1.05 2.16
C PRO A 169 -12.78 0.75 0.80
N LYS A 170 -12.96 -0.49 0.33
CA LYS A 170 -12.41 -0.96 -0.95
C LYS A 170 -13.53 -1.51 -1.78
N ASP A 171 -13.61 -1.08 -3.02
CA ASP A 171 -14.59 -1.61 -3.97
C ASP A 171 -14.01 -1.63 -5.39
N GLY A 172 -14.67 -2.40 -6.25
CA GLY A 172 -14.34 -2.52 -7.65
C GLY A 172 -13.92 -3.93 -8.07
N PRO A 173 -14.00 -4.22 -9.38
CA PRO A 173 -13.77 -5.57 -9.92
C PRO A 173 -12.27 -5.89 -10.11
N SER A 174 -11.39 -4.90 -10.02
CA SER A 174 -9.97 -5.01 -10.41
C SER A 174 -9.13 -5.94 -9.52
N ALA A 175 -9.65 -6.40 -8.40
CA ALA A 175 -9.03 -7.39 -7.53
C ALA A 175 -9.36 -8.85 -7.91
N GLY A 176 -10.21 -9.07 -8.91
CA GLY A 176 -10.68 -10.41 -9.27
C GLY A 176 -9.57 -11.41 -9.54
N VAL A 177 -8.58 -11.04 -10.36
CA VAL A 177 -7.41 -11.89 -10.64
C VAL A 177 -6.58 -12.17 -9.39
N THR A 178 -6.46 -11.19 -8.49
CA THR A 178 -5.72 -11.34 -7.23
C THR A 178 -6.42 -12.33 -6.30
N ILE A 179 -7.74 -12.25 -6.20
CA ILE A 179 -8.54 -13.17 -5.37
C ILE A 179 -8.45 -14.60 -5.90
N VAL A 180 -8.57 -14.81 -7.22
CA VAL A 180 -8.38 -16.13 -7.82
C VAL A 180 -6.98 -16.67 -7.50
N THR A 181 -5.95 -15.86 -7.65
CA THR A 181 -4.56 -16.28 -7.39
C THR A 181 -4.34 -16.62 -5.91
N SER A 182 -4.91 -15.84 -4.99
CA SER A 182 -4.89 -16.13 -3.56
C SER A 182 -5.56 -17.49 -3.25
N LEU A 183 -6.73 -17.74 -3.81
CA LEU A 183 -7.44 -19.00 -3.63
C LEU A 183 -6.69 -20.20 -4.24
N VAL A 184 -6.16 -20.07 -5.46
CA VAL A 184 -5.36 -21.14 -6.09
C VAL A 184 -4.10 -21.42 -5.25
N SER A 185 -3.44 -20.36 -4.76
CA SER A 185 -2.30 -20.51 -3.86
C SER A 185 -2.67 -21.28 -2.58
N LEU A 186 -3.80 -20.95 -1.97
CA LEU A 186 -4.34 -21.65 -0.80
C LEU A 186 -4.55 -23.15 -1.07
N PHE A 187 -5.29 -23.49 -2.12
CA PHE A 187 -5.63 -24.89 -2.43
C PHE A 187 -4.43 -25.71 -2.90
N THR A 188 -3.45 -25.10 -3.53
CA THR A 188 -2.24 -25.79 -3.99
C THR A 188 -1.15 -25.84 -2.95
N GLY A 189 -1.26 -25.11 -1.85
CA GLY A 189 -0.21 -24.97 -0.83
C GLY A 189 1.05 -24.27 -1.33
N LYS A 190 1.01 -23.62 -2.52
CA LYS A 190 2.15 -22.93 -3.13
C LYS A 190 2.04 -21.44 -2.93
N PRO A 191 3.03 -20.79 -2.29
CA PRO A 191 3.00 -19.35 -2.12
C PRO A 191 3.11 -18.61 -3.44
N VAL A 192 2.50 -17.44 -3.54
CA VAL A 192 2.69 -16.51 -4.65
C VAL A 192 4.06 -15.84 -4.51
N ARG A 193 4.71 -15.55 -5.63
CA ARG A 193 6.00 -14.85 -5.64
C ARG A 193 5.89 -13.50 -4.92
N GLU A 194 6.87 -13.20 -4.10
CA GLU A 194 6.92 -11.98 -3.29
C GLU A 194 7.08 -10.70 -4.11
N ASP A 195 7.75 -10.81 -5.24
CA ASP A 195 8.04 -9.69 -6.14
C ASP A 195 6.95 -9.48 -7.22
N LEU A 196 5.80 -10.14 -7.09
CA LEU A 196 4.70 -10.13 -8.04
C LEU A 196 3.49 -9.38 -7.50
N ALA A 197 2.94 -8.46 -8.27
CA ALA A 197 1.61 -7.88 -8.04
C ALA A 197 0.77 -7.96 -9.31
N MET A 198 -0.55 -7.89 -9.13
CA MET A 198 -1.47 -8.03 -10.25
C MET A 198 -2.69 -7.14 -10.13
N THR A 199 -3.35 -6.90 -11.25
CA THR A 199 -4.66 -6.26 -11.30
C THR A 199 -5.41 -6.71 -12.54
N GLY A 200 -6.71 -6.92 -12.41
CA GLY A 200 -7.59 -7.32 -13.51
C GLY A 200 -8.95 -7.75 -12.99
N GLU A 201 -9.97 -7.42 -13.73
CA GLU A 201 -11.29 -8.00 -13.55
C GLU A 201 -11.29 -9.41 -14.15
N ILE A 202 -12.01 -10.35 -13.55
CA ILE A 202 -12.08 -11.72 -14.05
C ILE A 202 -13.53 -12.12 -14.29
N THR A 203 -13.77 -12.75 -15.44
CA THR A 203 -15.09 -13.33 -15.78
C THR A 203 -15.20 -14.78 -15.32
N LEU A 204 -16.41 -15.31 -15.21
CA LEU A 204 -16.66 -16.74 -14.89
C LEU A 204 -15.96 -17.73 -15.86
N ARG A 205 -15.55 -17.27 -17.03
CA ARG A 205 -14.81 -18.06 -18.03
C ARG A 205 -13.30 -17.95 -17.89
N GLY A 206 -12.82 -17.22 -16.86
CA GLY A 206 -11.40 -17.01 -16.63
C GLY A 206 -10.75 -15.95 -17.53
N VAL A 207 -11.55 -15.18 -18.27
CA VAL A 207 -11.02 -14.07 -19.11
C VAL A 207 -10.73 -12.89 -18.20
N VAL A 208 -9.53 -12.31 -18.35
CA VAL A 208 -9.12 -11.13 -17.61
C VAL A 208 -9.44 -9.89 -18.42
N LEU A 209 -10.28 -9.01 -17.87
CA LEU A 209 -10.75 -7.80 -18.50
C LEU A 209 -9.89 -6.58 -18.09
N PRO A 210 -9.78 -5.56 -18.97
CA PRO A 210 -9.09 -4.32 -18.69
C PRO A 210 -9.69 -3.58 -17.50
N VAL A 211 -8.83 -2.86 -16.76
CA VAL A 211 -9.19 -2.06 -15.57
C VAL A 211 -8.56 -0.68 -15.61
N GLY A 212 -9.13 0.26 -14.88
CA GLY A 212 -8.63 1.63 -14.80
C GLY A 212 -7.40 1.79 -13.87
N GLY A 213 -6.76 2.98 -13.94
CA GLY A 213 -5.70 3.38 -13.05
C GLY A 213 -4.39 2.62 -13.21
N ILE A 214 -4.10 2.08 -14.40
CA ILE A 214 -2.89 1.26 -14.65
C ILE A 214 -1.61 2.03 -14.34
N LYS A 215 -1.52 3.29 -14.75
CA LYS A 215 -0.34 4.12 -14.49
C LYS A 215 -0.06 4.26 -12.98
N GLU A 216 -1.07 4.61 -12.22
CA GLU A 216 -0.99 4.80 -10.77
C GLU A 216 -0.66 3.48 -10.06
N LYS A 217 -1.25 2.39 -10.50
CA LYS A 217 -1.01 1.03 -10.00
C LYS A 217 0.44 0.59 -10.22
N VAL A 218 0.97 0.80 -11.42
CA VAL A 218 2.38 0.48 -11.76
C VAL A 218 3.34 1.32 -10.94
N LEU A 219 3.06 2.62 -10.75
CA LEU A 219 3.87 3.49 -9.90
C LEU A 219 3.84 3.05 -8.43
N ALA A 220 2.70 2.57 -7.93
CA ALA A 220 2.60 2.02 -6.58
C ALA A 220 3.42 0.74 -6.42
N ALA A 221 3.32 -0.19 -7.36
CA ALA A 221 4.11 -1.42 -7.37
C ALA A 221 5.62 -1.11 -7.35
N ARG A 222 6.07 -0.18 -8.20
CA ARG A 222 7.48 0.25 -8.22
C ARG A 222 7.93 0.85 -6.89
N ARG A 223 7.11 1.72 -6.28
CA ARG A 223 7.42 2.29 -4.94
C ARG A 223 7.52 1.22 -3.86
N ALA A 224 6.76 0.16 -4.00
CA ALA A 224 6.74 -0.97 -3.10
C ALA A 224 7.88 -1.98 -3.33
N GLY A 225 8.73 -1.79 -4.35
CA GLY A 225 9.81 -2.70 -4.69
C GLY A 225 9.35 -3.96 -5.44
N ILE A 226 8.13 -3.98 -5.97
CA ILE A 226 7.61 -5.06 -6.82
C ILE A 226 8.31 -4.99 -8.18
N SER A 227 8.88 -6.10 -8.62
CA SER A 227 9.62 -6.20 -9.88
C SER A 227 8.79 -6.73 -11.05
N THR A 228 7.73 -7.49 -10.75
CA THR A 228 6.88 -8.14 -11.76
C THR A 228 5.43 -7.70 -11.58
N ILE A 229 4.79 -7.26 -12.66
CA ILE A 229 3.39 -6.84 -12.64
C ILE A 229 2.60 -7.59 -13.72
N VAL A 230 1.52 -8.25 -13.32
CA VAL A 230 0.56 -8.89 -14.23
C VAL A 230 -0.58 -7.92 -14.50
N LEU A 231 -0.79 -7.62 -15.76
CA LEU A 231 -1.82 -6.71 -16.25
C LEU A 231 -2.72 -7.42 -17.26
N PRO A 232 -3.96 -6.96 -17.46
CA PRO A 232 -4.80 -7.40 -18.55
C PRO A 232 -4.14 -7.13 -19.90
N LYS A 233 -4.29 -8.04 -20.85
CA LYS A 233 -3.87 -7.80 -22.22
C LYS A 233 -4.77 -6.72 -22.83
N MET A 234 -4.17 -5.64 -23.29
CA MET A 234 -4.84 -4.58 -24.06
C MET A 234 -4.86 -4.95 -25.54
#